data_7ec309567fa440ce179586b37dc149c0
#
_entry.id   7ec309567fa440ce179586b37dc149c0
#
_cell.length_a   1.000
_cell.length_b   1.000
_cell.length_c   1.000
_cell.angle_alpha   90.00
_cell.angle_beta   90.00
_cell.angle_gamma   90.00
#
_symmetry.space_group_name_H-M   'P 1'
#
loop_
_entity.id
_entity.type
_entity.pdbx_description
1 polymer ?
#
loop_
_entity_poly.entity_id
_entity_poly.type
_entity_poly.pdbx_seq_one_letter_code
_entity_poly.pdbx_strand_id
1 'polypeptide(L)' 'MRDGPIYSENAPKAVGSYPHAFKSGDFIFVSGVGPRQKNTDEIPGGPTRGPDGQSMDYDIKTQTRAVIENIKQI' A
#
# COMPACT_ATOMS: atom_id res chain seq x y z
N MET A 1 -21.25 -8.42 6.21
CA MET A 1 -20.19 -7.48 6.64
C MET A 1 -20.82 -6.12 6.84
N ARG A 2 -20.49 -5.44 7.92
CA ARG A 2 -21.03 -4.12 8.22
C ARG A 2 -20.29 -3.05 7.41
N ASP A 3 -20.99 -1.95 7.12
CA ASP A 3 -20.34 -0.75 6.61
C ASP A 3 -19.36 -0.20 7.66
N GLY A 4 -18.29 0.36 7.21
CA GLY A 4 -17.31 0.97 8.08
C GLY A 4 -15.87 0.75 7.64
N PRO A 5 -14.93 1.20 8.47
CA PRO A 5 -13.50 1.08 8.15
C PRO A 5 -13.04 -0.37 8.19
N ILE A 6 -12.09 -0.68 7.30
CA ILE A 6 -11.47 -2.00 7.21
C ILE A 6 -9.98 -1.84 7.51
N TYR A 7 -9.48 -2.65 8.44
CA TYR A 7 -8.06 -2.71 8.77
C TYR A 7 -7.56 -4.12 8.54
N SER A 8 -6.43 -4.25 7.86
CA SER A 8 -5.83 -5.56 7.58
C SER A 8 -4.47 -5.67 8.27
N GLU A 9 -4.30 -6.72 9.06
CA GLU A 9 -3.02 -7.02 9.69
C GLU A 9 -1.99 -7.57 8.69
N ASN A 10 -2.45 -8.03 7.55
CA ASN A 10 -1.60 -8.62 6.52
C ASN A 10 -1.08 -7.59 5.51
N ALA A 11 -1.63 -6.39 5.52
CA ALA A 11 -1.19 -5.30 4.66
C ALA A 11 -0.19 -4.40 5.40
N PRO A 12 0.65 -3.64 4.68
CA PRO A 12 1.49 -2.63 5.30
C PRO A 12 0.65 -1.62 6.07
N LYS A 13 1.16 -1.14 7.20
CA LYS A 13 0.47 -0.13 8.00
C LYS A 13 0.29 1.15 7.18
N ALA A 14 -0.90 1.75 7.27
CA ALA A 14 -1.16 3.03 6.62
C ALA A 14 -0.22 4.11 7.16
N VAL A 15 0.23 4.99 6.26
CA VAL A 15 1.17 6.07 6.62
C VAL A 15 0.47 7.28 7.21
N GLY A 16 -0.85 7.21 7.41
CA GLY A 16 -1.65 8.30 7.99
C GLY A 16 -2.76 7.76 8.87
N SER A 17 -3.56 8.65 9.41
CA SER A 17 -4.66 8.31 10.30
C SER A 17 -5.91 7.93 9.52
N TYR A 18 -5.82 6.87 8.70
CA TYR A 18 -6.93 6.39 7.90
C TYR A 18 -6.91 4.86 7.82
N PRO A 19 -8.07 4.20 7.59
CA PRO A 19 -8.13 2.76 7.44
C PRO A 19 -7.55 2.31 6.10
N HIS A 20 -7.28 1.02 5.96
CA HIS A 20 -6.87 0.44 4.68
C HIS A 20 -7.97 0.56 3.63
N ALA A 21 -9.22 0.45 4.05
CA ALA A 21 -10.39 0.56 3.17
C ALA A 21 -11.61 0.94 3.98
N PHE A 22 -12.68 1.28 3.30
CA PHE A 22 -13.97 1.58 3.92
C PHE A 22 -15.07 0.89 3.10
N LYS A 23 -15.92 0.12 3.78
CA LYS A 23 -17.07 -0.52 3.13
C LYS A 23 -18.30 0.37 3.27
N SER A 24 -18.97 0.61 2.14
CA SER A 24 -20.23 1.35 2.10
C SER A 24 -21.18 0.66 1.12
N GLY A 25 -22.24 0.05 1.64
CA GLY A 25 -23.18 -0.72 0.83
C GLY A 25 -22.47 -1.88 0.12
N ASP A 26 -22.60 -1.93 -1.20
CA ASP A 26 -21.99 -2.96 -2.03
C ASP A 26 -20.58 -2.58 -2.51
N PHE A 27 -20.05 -1.46 -2.04
CA PHE A 27 -18.76 -0.94 -2.49
C PHE A 27 -17.72 -0.99 -1.37
N ILE A 28 -16.47 -1.22 -1.77
CA ILE A 28 -15.32 -1.09 -0.89
C ILE A 28 -14.40 -0.04 -1.51
N PHE A 29 -14.16 1.04 -0.78
CA PHE A 29 -13.27 2.11 -1.19
C PHE A 29 -11.92 1.89 -0.55
N VAL A 30 -10.90 1.60 -1.36
CA VAL A 30 -9.55 1.32 -0.89
C VAL A 30 -8.78 2.62 -0.79
N SER A 31 -8.12 2.84 0.34
CA SER A 31 -7.23 4.00 0.55
C SER A 31 -5.99 3.88 -0.34
N GLY A 32 -5.17 4.93 -0.38
CA GLY A 32 -3.92 4.88 -1.14
C GLY A 32 -3.03 3.75 -0.67
N VAL A 33 -2.53 2.93 -1.60
CA VAL A 33 -1.68 1.78 -1.30
C VAL A 33 -0.41 1.87 -2.13
N GLY A 34 0.74 1.85 -1.46
CA GLY A 34 2.04 1.83 -2.12
C GLY A 34 2.65 0.44 -2.18
N PRO A 35 3.85 0.32 -2.75
CA PRO A 35 4.53 -0.98 -2.91
C PRO A 35 5.29 -1.43 -1.66
N ARG A 36 5.31 -0.65 -0.58
CA ARG A 36 6.10 -0.94 0.61
C ARG A 36 5.65 -2.26 1.26
N GLN A 37 6.62 -3.05 1.70
CA GLN A 37 6.34 -4.32 2.36
C GLN A 37 5.94 -4.11 3.81
N LYS A 38 5.06 -5.00 4.31
CA LYS A 38 4.66 -5.00 5.71
C LYS A 38 5.87 -5.27 6.59
N ASN A 39 5.99 -4.54 7.69
CA ASN A 39 6.98 -4.72 8.76
C ASN A 39 8.42 -4.34 8.41
N THR A 40 8.77 -4.13 7.16
CA THR A 40 10.16 -3.89 6.77
C THR A 40 10.39 -2.52 6.14
N ASP A 41 9.34 -1.85 5.70
CA ASP A 41 9.42 -0.60 4.92
C ASP A 41 10.22 -0.75 3.63
N GLU A 42 10.52 -1.99 3.25
CA GLU A 42 11.22 -2.28 2.01
C GLU A 42 10.32 -2.05 0.81
N ILE A 43 10.88 -1.46 -0.25
CA ILE A 43 10.14 -1.18 -1.49
C ILE A 43 10.68 -2.08 -2.59
N PRO A 44 9.94 -3.13 -2.98
CA PRO A 44 10.34 -3.98 -4.10
C PRO A 44 10.47 -3.16 -5.39
N GLY A 45 11.53 -3.38 -6.14
CA GLY A 45 11.84 -2.58 -7.32
C GLY A 45 12.57 -1.29 -7.01
N GLY A 46 12.79 -0.99 -5.73
CA GLY A 46 13.50 0.19 -5.25
C GLY A 46 12.65 1.45 -5.16
N PRO A 47 13.04 2.39 -4.30
CA PRO A 47 12.37 3.69 -4.24
C PRO A 47 12.72 4.54 -5.46
N THR A 48 11.82 5.45 -5.83
CA THR A 48 12.06 6.35 -6.96
C THR A 48 13.04 7.46 -6.64
N ARG A 49 13.28 7.72 -5.34
CA ARG A 49 14.20 8.77 -4.87
C ARG A 49 15.08 8.23 -3.76
N GLY A 50 16.34 8.65 -3.76
CA GLY A 50 17.27 8.33 -2.69
C GLY A 50 17.11 9.25 -1.48
N PRO A 51 17.91 9.00 -0.41
CA PRO A 51 17.85 9.80 0.83
C PRO A 51 18.14 11.28 0.62
N ASP A 52 18.88 11.63 -0.43
CA ASP A 52 19.20 13.01 -0.79
C ASP A 52 18.13 13.67 -1.68
N GLY A 53 17.04 12.98 -1.96
CA GLY A 53 15.96 13.46 -2.80
C GLY A 53 16.21 13.30 -4.30
N GLN A 54 17.33 12.73 -4.70
CA GLN A 54 17.61 12.50 -6.12
C GLN A 54 16.90 11.26 -6.64
N SER A 55 16.59 11.27 -7.95
CA SER A 55 15.98 10.11 -8.60
C SER A 55 16.91 8.92 -8.59
N MET A 56 16.35 7.75 -8.31
CA MET A 56 17.06 6.47 -8.35
C MET A 56 16.46 5.58 -9.44
N ASP A 57 17.27 4.66 -9.93
CA ASP A 57 16.76 3.62 -10.80
C ASP A 57 15.74 2.76 -10.05
N TYR A 58 14.61 2.49 -10.68
CA TYR A 58 13.57 1.67 -10.08
C TYR A 58 12.89 0.82 -11.14
N ASP A 59 12.27 -0.28 -10.68
CA ASP A 59 11.53 -1.19 -11.54
C ASP A 59 10.03 -1.01 -11.33
N ILE A 60 9.39 -0.28 -12.26
CA ILE A 60 7.97 0.02 -12.15
C ILE A 60 7.09 -1.24 -12.21
N LYS A 61 7.51 -2.28 -12.92
CA LYS A 61 6.76 -3.53 -12.97
C LYS A 61 6.74 -4.21 -11.63
N THR A 62 7.88 -4.29 -10.95
CA THR A 62 8.00 -4.86 -9.62
C THR A 62 7.23 -4.03 -8.60
N GLN A 63 7.34 -2.70 -8.66
CA GLN A 63 6.59 -1.82 -7.78
C GLN A 63 5.08 -1.98 -7.96
N THR A 64 4.61 -2.01 -9.21
CA THR A 64 3.18 -2.16 -9.52
C THR A 64 2.66 -3.50 -9.01
N ARG A 65 3.42 -4.57 -9.19
CA ARG A 65 3.04 -5.89 -8.66
C ARG A 65 2.92 -5.86 -7.15
N ALA A 66 3.88 -5.21 -6.48
CA ALA A 66 3.87 -5.10 -5.03
C ALA A 66 2.64 -4.33 -4.53
N VAL A 67 2.24 -3.26 -5.22
CA VAL A 67 1.02 -2.51 -4.89
C VAL A 67 -0.21 -3.42 -4.98
N ILE A 68 -0.34 -4.18 -6.07
CA ILE A 68 -1.48 -5.07 -6.26
C ILE A 68 -1.50 -6.16 -5.19
N GLU A 69 -0.36 -6.73 -4.85
CA GLU A 69 -0.27 -7.73 -3.78
C GLU A 69 -0.67 -7.14 -2.43
N ASN A 70 -0.29 -5.89 -2.13
CA ASN A 70 -0.70 -5.22 -0.91
C ASN A 70 -2.22 -4.98 -0.88
N ILE A 71 -2.82 -4.62 -2.00
CA ILE A 71 -4.27 -4.45 -2.12
C ILE A 71 -4.98 -5.78 -1.84
N LYS A 72 -4.45 -6.89 -2.32
CA LYS A 72 -5.03 -8.21 -2.07
C LYS A 72 -5.07 -8.56 -0.58
N GLN A 73 -4.16 -8.01 0.21
CA GLN A 73 -4.12 -8.26 1.66
C GLN A 73 -5.17 -7.45 2.42
N ILE A 74 -5.79 -6.51 1.79
CA ILE A 74 -6.87 -5.72 2.38
C ILE A 74 -8.21 -6.41 2.11
#